data_3e54d1a8768bff2394ac5b95d55e4717
#
_entry.id   3e54d1a8768bff2394ac5b95d55e4717
#
_cell.length_a   1.000
_cell.length_b   1.000
_cell.length_c   1.000
_cell.angle_alpha   90.00
_cell.angle_beta   90.00
_cell.angle_gamma   90.00
#
_symmetry.space_group_name_H-M   'P 1'
#
loop_
_entity.id
_entity.type
_entity.pdbx_description
1 polymer ?
#
loop_
_entity_poly.entity_id
_entity_poly.type
_entity_poly.pdbx_seq_one_letter_code
_entity_poly.pdbx_strand_id
1 'polypeptide(L)'
;MKLETLINQEDITAIGEIGLDYYRDFQQKITQQESFEEQLKLASDHKMPVFLHNREAFKDFYSILKKYFSNLPGGIVHCFTGNKSELVSFLDLGLYIGITGWVCDERRGADLNSLLKFIPKDRLIIETDAPYLIPRNLKSKTKHNINTPMNLPHIAEHIANVRGEN
;
A
#
# COMPACT_ATOMS: atom_id res chain seq x y z
N MET A 1 -16.45 19.80 2.87
CA MET A 1 -16.68 19.41 1.47
C MET A 1 -16.85 17.91 1.46
N LYS A 2 -17.93 17.41 0.91
CA LYS A 2 -18.14 15.94 0.87
C LYS A 2 -17.21 15.34 -0.20
N LEU A 3 -16.61 14.18 0.07
CA LEU A 3 -15.74 13.46 -0.87
C LEU A 3 -16.43 13.23 -2.24
N GLU A 4 -17.70 12.91 -2.22
CA GLU A 4 -18.53 12.75 -3.41
C GLU A 4 -18.57 14.00 -4.30
N THR A 5 -18.53 15.20 -3.71
CA THR A 5 -18.47 16.46 -4.47
C THR A 5 -17.14 16.58 -5.21
N LEU A 6 -16.03 16.16 -4.60
CA LEU A 6 -14.71 16.16 -5.25
C LEU A 6 -14.65 15.21 -6.44
N ILE A 7 -15.18 14.00 -6.29
CA ILE A 7 -15.22 13.00 -7.37
C ILE A 7 -15.92 13.55 -8.61
N ASN A 8 -17.00 14.32 -8.41
CA ASN A 8 -17.79 14.85 -9.49
C ASN A 8 -17.23 16.16 -10.12
N GLN A 9 -16.28 16.81 -9.47
CA GLN A 9 -15.75 18.12 -9.89
C GLN A 9 -14.31 18.08 -10.40
N GLU A 10 -13.55 17.03 -10.06
CA GLU A 10 -12.11 16.95 -10.33
C GLU A 10 -11.77 15.66 -11.09
N ASP A 11 -10.65 15.67 -11.79
CA ASP A 11 -10.08 14.49 -12.46
C ASP A 11 -9.44 13.56 -11.42
N ILE A 12 -10.29 12.87 -10.63
CA ILE A 12 -9.84 11.94 -9.60
C ILE A 12 -9.55 10.57 -10.22
N THR A 13 -8.35 10.05 -10.00
CA THR A 13 -7.90 8.77 -10.54
C THR A 13 -8.24 7.58 -9.64
N ALA A 14 -8.26 7.78 -8.32
CA ALA A 14 -8.51 6.73 -7.33
C ALA A 14 -9.06 7.32 -6.03
N ILE A 15 -9.71 6.49 -5.22
CA ILE A 15 -10.08 6.82 -3.84
C ILE A 15 -8.96 6.32 -2.91
N GLY A 16 -8.34 7.22 -2.19
CA GLY A 16 -7.25 6.89 -1.27
C GLY A 16 -6.59 8.13 -0.67
N GLU A 17 -5.77 7.94 0.31
CA GLU A 17 -5.42 6.71 1.01
C GLU A 17 -6.53 6.34 2.00
N ILE A 18 -7.06 5.10 1.91
CA ILE A 18 -8.12 4.59 2.77
C ILE A 18 -7.72 3.26 3.40
N GLY A 19 -8.19 2.98 4.61
CA GLY A 19 -7.84 1.71 5.25
C GLY A 19 -7.83 1.76 6.77
N LEU A 20 -7.03 0.85 7.38
CA LEU A 20 -6.95 0.68 8.82
C LEU A 20 -5.49 0.71 9.30
N ASP A 21 -5.22 1.48 10.35
CA ASP A 21 -3.93 1.52 11.05
C ASP A 21 -4.15 1.30 12.56
N TYR A 22 -4.01 0.05 13.00
CA TYR A 22 -4.14 -0.30 14.41
C TYR A 22 -2.84 -0.14 15.17
N TYR A 23 -1.73 0.09 14.49
CA TYR A 23 -0.44 0.36 15.11
C TYR A 23 -0.35 1.79 15.66
N ARG A 24 -0.79 2.78 14.87
CA ARG A 24 -0.78 4.18 15.30
C ARG A 24 -1.90 4.50 16.28
N ASP A 25 -3.03 3.80 16.16
CA ASP A 25 -4.21 3.87 17.05
C ASP A 25 -4.71 5.32 17.33
N PHE A 26 -4.67 6.18 16.30
CA PHE A 26 -5.10 7.57 16.43
C PHE A 26 -6.60 7.72 16.62
N GLN A 27 -7.37 6.72 16.24
CA GLN A 27 -8.82 6.65 16.36
C GLN A 27 -9.25 5.26 16.82
N GLN A 28 -10.39 5.16 17.48
CA GLN A 28 -10.97 3.88 17.87
C GLN A 28 -11.13 2.98 16.65
N LYS A 29 -10.88 1.68 16.81
CA LYS A 29 -10.96 0.71 15.71
C LYS A 29 -12.29 0.73 14.99
N ILE A 30 -13.38 0.84 15.72
CA ILE A 30 -14.72 0.91 15.12
C ILE A 30 -14.89 2.13 14.22
N THR A 31 -14.41 3.30 14.63
CA THR A 31 -14.46 4.53 13.82
C THR A 31 -13.62 4.40 12.55
N GLN A 32 -12.43 3.76 12.65
CA GLN A 32 -11.60 3.48 11.48
C GLN A 32 -12.33 2.54 10.51
N GLN A 33 -12.96 1.47 11.02
CA GLN A 33 -13.70 0.50 10.21
C GLN A 33 -14.89 1.15 9.50
N GLU A 34 -15.69 1.93 10.20
CA GLU A 34 -16.84 2.66 9.64
C GLU A 34 -16.38 3.61 8.52
N SER A 35 -15.34 4.42 8.76
CA SER A 35 -14.78 5.32 7.76
C SER A 35 -14.24 4.57 6.55
N PHE A 36 -13.56 3.45 6.76
CA PHE A 36 -13.03 2.62 5.67
C PHE A 36 -14.16 2.03 4.83
N GLU A 37 -15.21 1.48 5.48
CA GLU A 37 -16.35 0.90 4.80
C GLU A 37 -17.13 1.93 3.98
N GLU A 38 -17.35 3.13 4.51
CA GLU A 38 -18.02 4.21 3.78
C GLU A 38 -17.25 4.66 2.54
N GLN A 39 -15.91 4.75 2.64
CA GLN A 39 -15.06 5.12 1.50
C GLN A 39 -14.96 4.01 0.45
N LEU A 40 -14.98 2.74 0.85
CA LEU A 40 -15.08 1.61 -0.09
C LEU A 40 -16.42 1.60 -0.81
N LYS A 41 -17.50 1.90 -0.11
CA LYS A 41 -18.82 2.04 -0.73
C LYS A 41 -18.81 3.14 -1.77
N LEU A 42 -18.25 4.31 -1.43
CA LEU A 42 -18.12 5.43 -2.36
C LEU A 42 -17.31 5.04 -3.60
N ALA A 43 -16.18 4.36 -3.43
CA ALA A 43 -15.36 3.86 -4.53
C ALA A 43 -16.12 2.87 -5.42
N SER A 44 -16.88 1.96 -4.80
CA SER A 44 -17.73 0.98 -5.49
C SER A 44 -18.85 1.66 -6.32
N ASP A 45 -19.55 2.63 -5.73
CA ASP A 45 -20.66 3.34 -6.37
C ASP A 45 -20.18 4.14 -7.60
N HIS A 46 -18.97 4.71 -7.52
CA HIS A 46 -18.35 5.46 -8.62
C HIS A 46 -17.42 4.63 -9.51
N LYS A 47 -17.29 3.32 -9.26
CA LYS A 47 -16.39 2.39 -9.99
C LYS A 47 -14.96 2.91 -10.07
N MET A 48 -14.44 3.41 -8.96
CA MET A 48 -13.10 3.95 -8.86
C MET A 48 -12.14 2.94 -8.23
N PRO A 49 -10.88 2.86 -8.69
CA PRO A 49 -9.87 2.07 -8.02
C PRO A 49 -9.53 2.64 -6.65
N VAL A 50 -8.96 1.81 -5.78
CA VAL A 50 -8.65 2.19 -4.41
C VAL A 50 -7.16 2.11 -4.11
N PHE A 51 -6.66 3.07 -3.32
CA PHE A 51 -5.31 3.09 -2.76
C PHE A 51 -5.39 2.82 -1.27
N LEU A 52 -4.86 1.66 -0.84
CA LEU A 52 -5.23 1.00 0.39
C LEU A 52 -4.09 0.96 1.41
N HIS A 53 -4.40 1.34 2.66
CA HIS A 53 -3.51 1.26 3.81
C HIS A 53 -3.93 0.17 4.78
N ASN A 54 -3.03 -0.76 5.08
CA ASN A 54 -3.24 -1.78 6.11
C ASN A 54 -2.03 -1.91 7.02
N ARG A 55 -2.20 -1.61 8.30
CA ARG A 55 -1.16 -1.79 9.31
C ARG A 55 -1.69 -2.43 10.58
N GLU A 56 -1.24 -3.66 10.87
CA GLU A 56 -1.66 -4.48 12.03
C GLU A 56 -3.18 -4.68 12.14
N ALA A 57 -3.91 -4.59 11.01
CA ALA A 57 -5.37 -4.64 10.95
C ALA A 57 -5.91 -5.66 9.94
N PHE A 58 -5.08 -6.59 9.44
CA PHE A 58 -5.38 -7.43 8.28
C PHE A 58 -6.76 -8.11 8.36
N LYS A 59 -7.11 -8.72 9.49
CA LYS A 59 -8.35 -9.49 9.62
C LYS A 59 -9.59 -8.63 9.33
N ASP A 60 -9.69 -7.49 9.98
CA ASP A 60 -10.83 -6.58 9.82
C ASP A 60 -10.79 -5.89 8.47
N PHE A 61 -9.60 -5.43 8.06
CA PHE A 61 -9.35 -4.83 6.75
C PHE A 61 -9.80 -5.74 5.61
N TYR A 62 -9.33 -6.99 5.59
CA TYR A 62 -9.65 -7.95 4.53
C TYR A 62 -11.14 -8.31 4.52
N SER A 63 -11.73 -8.48 5.70
CA SER A 63 -13.17 -8.78 5.84
C SER A 63 -14.04 -7.66 5.25
N ILE A 64 -13.70 -6.40 5.53
CA ILE A 64 -14.42 -5.24 5.02
C ILE A 64 -14.18 -5.09 3.51
N LEU A 65 -12.92 -5.10 3.07
CA LEU A 65 -12.56 -4.95 1.66
C LEU A 65 -13.26 -5.97 0.77
N LYS A 66 -13.29 -7.23 1.19
CA LYS A 66 -13.88 -8.33 0.42
C LYS A 66 -15.35 -8.13 0.10
N LYS A 67 -16.12 -7.42 0.94
CA LYS A 67 -17.54 -7.13 0.69
C LYS A 67 -17.76 -6.28 -0.56
N TYR A 68 -16.80 -5.39 -0.88
CA TYR A 68 -16.93 -4.39 -1.94
C TYR A 68 -16.07 -4.69 -3.16
N PHE A 69 -15.04 -5.51 -3.02
CA PHE A 69 -13.97 -5.64 -4.02
C PHE A 69 -14.48 -6.13 -5.39
N SER A 70 -15.50 -6.96 -5.44
CA SER A 70 -16.10 -7.42 -6.71
C SER A 70 -16.69 -6.30 -7.57
N ASN A 71 -16.98 -5.16 -6.98
CA ASN A 71 -17.56 -3.99 -7.65
C ASN A 71 -16.50 -2.91 -7.97
N LEU A 72 -15.26 -3.11 -7.51
CA LEU A 72 -14.15 -2.18 -7.77
C LEU A 72 -13.39 -2.60 -9.03
N PRO A 73 -12.88 -1.66 -9.84
CA PRO A 73 -12.04 -1.97 -10.99
C PRO A 73 -10.66 -2.50 -10.61
N GLY A 74 -10.26 -2.38 -9.34
CA GLY A 74 -9.00 -2.83 -8.78
C GLY A 74 -8.49 -1.94 -7.66
N GLY A 75 -7.27 -2.20 -7.20
CA GLY A 75 -6.64 -1.40 -6.15
C GLY A 75 -5.20 -1.79 -5.88
N ILE A 76 -4.55 -0.96 -5.08
CA ILE A 76 -3.17 -1.14 -4.64
C ILE A 76 -3.16 -1.23 -3.12
N VAL A 77 -2.58 -2.29 -2.55
CA VAL A 77 -2.18 -2.29 -1.14
C VAL A 77 -0.82 -1.60 -1.07
N HIS A 78 -0.84 -0.34 -0.67
CA HIS A 78 0.33 0.50 -0.56
C HIS A 78 1.20 0.09 0.64
N CYS A 79 2.51 0.28 0.49
CA CYS A 79 3.49 0.06 1.56
C CYS A 79 3.30 -1.28 2.30
N PHE A 80 3.16 -2.38 1.53
CA PHE A 80 2.93 -3.70 2.12
C PHE A 80 4.10 -4.11 3.02
N THR A 81 3.77 -4.48 4.26
CA THR A 81 4.72 -4.96 5.28
C THR A 81 4.19 -6.20 6.01
N GLY A 82 3.18 -6.85 5.46
CA GLY A 82 2.53 -8.02 6.03
C GLY A 82 3.33 -9.32 5.84
N ASN A 83 2.71 -10.42 6.23
CA ASN A 83 3.27 -11.76 6.09
C ASN A 83 2.83 -12.45 4.77
N LYS A 84 3.32 -13.68 4.55
CA LYS A 84 3.03 -14.45 3.32
C LYS A 84 1.56 -14.75 3.13
N SER A 85 0.82 -15.07 4.18
CA SER A 85 -0.62 -15.39 4.07
C SER A 85 -1.45 -14.16 3.70
N GLU A 86 -1.09 -12.99 4.23
CA GLU A 86 -1.69 -11.72 3.88
C GLU A 86 -1.39 -11.35 2.42
N LEU A 87 -0.13 -11.52 1.98
CA LEU A 87 0.28 -11.31 0.59
C LEU A 87 -0.56 -12.15 -0.37
N VAL A 88 -0.66 -13.46 -0.12
CA VAL A 88 -1.44 -14.37 -0.96
C VAL A 88 -2.91 -13.93 -1.01
N SER A 89 -3.50 -13.59 0.14
CA SER A 89 -4.89 -13.14 0.21
C SER A 89 -5.15 -11.88 -0.63
N PHE A 90 -4.23 -10.92 -0.65
CA PHE A 90 -4.34 -9.72 -1.48
C PHE A 90 -4.16 -10.02 -2.97
N LEU A 91 -3.21 -10.89 -3.32
CA LEU A 91 -2.99 -11.32 -4.71
C LEU A 91 -4.18 -12.12 -5.26
N ASP A 92 -4.81 -12.96 -4.43
CA ASP A 92 -6.02 -13.74 -4.80
C ASP A 92 -7.22 -12.83 -5.07
N LEU A 93 -7.30 -11.65 -4.45
CA LEU A 93 -8.26 -10.61 -4.81
C LEU A 93 -7.89 -9.87 -6.11
N GLY A 94 -6.67 -10.06 -6.65
CA GLY A 94 -6.19 -9.34 -7.83
C GLY A 94 -5.62 -7.96 -7.56
N LEU A 95 -5.30 -7.64 -6.29
CA LEU A 95 -4.69 -6.38 -5.90
C LEU A 95 -3.24 -6.28 -6.38
N TYR A 96 -2.81 -5.06 -6.64
CA TYR A 96 -1.39 -4.72 -6.76
C TYR A 96 -0.76 -4.54 -5.38
N ILE A 97 0.52 -4.84 -5.29
CA ILE A 97 1.29 -4.79 -4.04
C ILE A 97 2.35 -3.70 -4.16
N GLY A 98 2.20 -2.64 -3.37
CA GLY A 98 3.14 -1.52 -3.30
C GLY A 98 4.29 -1.83 -2.35
N ILE A 99 5.51 -1.70 -2.84
CA ILE A 99 6.74 -1.96 -2.10
C ILE A 99 7.56 -0.68 -2.01
N THR A 100 7.86 -0.29 -0.79
CA THR A 100 8.58 0.96 -0.46
C THR A 100 10.04 0.71 -0.08
N GLY A 101 10.75 1.77 0.32
CA GLY A 101 12.10 1.69 0.89
C GLY A 101 12.23 0.83 2.15
N TRP A 102 11.14 0.30 2.69
CA TRP A 102 11.18 -0.67 3.79
C TRP A 102 11.99 -1.91 3.47
N VAL A 103 11.97 -2.40 2.22
CA VAL A 103 12.79 -3.55 1.77
C VAL A 103 14.30 -3.30 1.91
N CYS A 104 14.71 -2.03 1.93
CA CYS A 104 16.11 -1.61 2.07
C CYS A 104 16.56 -1.48 3.55
N ASP A 105 15.70 -1.79 4.53
CA ASP A 105 16.09 -1.81 5.95
C ASP A 105 16.60 -3.21 6.32
N GLU A 106 17.90 -3.34 6.52
CA GLU A 106 18.57 -4.60 6.85
C GLU A 106 18.08 -5.25 8.15
N ARG A 107 17.42 -4.48 9.02
CA ARG A 107 16.94 -4.97 10.33
C ARG A 107 15.49 -5.47 10.27
N ARG A 108 14.67 -4.87 9.41
CA ARG A 108 13.23 -5.10 9.37
C ARG A 108 12.70 -5.54 8.01
N GLY A 109 13.50 -5.38 6.96
CA GLY A 109 13.12 -5.72 5.59
C GLY A 109 13.37 -7.19 5.20
N ALA A 110 14.04 -7.98 6.05
CA ALA A 110 14.43 -9.35 5.70
C ALA A 110 13.23 -10.24 5.35
N ASP A 111 12.17 -10.19 6.17
CA ASP A 111 10.96 -10.97 5.92
C ASP A 111 10.28 -10.53 4.63
N LEU A 112 10.14 -9.22 4.40
CA LEU A 112 9.56 -8.67 3.18
C LEU A 112 10.40 -9.03 1.95
N ASN A 113 11.72 -8.95 2.02
CA ASN A 113 12.62 -9.38 0.94
C ASN A 113 12.37 -10.84 0.54
N SER A 114 12.15 -11.73 1.52
CA SER A 114 11.84 -13.14 1.25
C SER A 114 10.52 -13.34 0.50
N LEU A 115 9.61 -12.38 0.60
CA LEU A 115 8.29 -12.41 -0.03
C LEU A 115 8.28 -11.85 -1.44
N LEU A 116 9.24 -11.02 -1.85
CA LEU A 116 9.28 -10.36 -3.16
C LEU A 116 9.14 -11.35 -4.32
N LYS A 117 9.72 -12.54 -4.21
CA LYS A 117 9.65 -13.60 -5.25
C LYS A 117 8.24 -14.17 -5.46
N PHE A 118 7.33 -13.97 -4.51
CA PHE A 118 5.95 -14.44 -4.62
C PHE A 118 5.01 -13.39 -5.23
N ILE A 119 5.48 -12.16 -5.42
CA ILE A 119 4.70 -11.09 -6.07
C ILE A 119 4.89 -11.23 -7.59
N PRO A 120 3.83 -11.49 -8.38
CA PRO A 120 3.93 -11.48 -9.83
C PRO A 120 4.44 -10.12 -10.33
N LYS A 121 5.21 -10.13 -11.42
CA LYS A 121 5.83 -8.91 -11.97
C LYS A 121 4.79 -7.85 -12.38
N ASP A 122 3.66 -8.31 -12.89
CA ASP A 122 2.52 -7.49 -13.30
C ASP A 122 1.62 -7.07 -12.13
N ARG A 123 1.97 -7.45 -10.90
CA ARG A 123 1.26 -7.06 -9.65
C ARG A 123 2.14 -6.27 -8.70
N LEU A 124 3.40 -6.04 -9.04
CA LEU A 124 4.36 -5.30 -8.23
C LEU A 124 4.34 -3.81 -8.59
N ILE A 125 4.13 -2.97 -7.60
CA ILE A 125 4.27 -1.51 -7.69
C ILE A 125 5.44 -1.08 -6.81
N ILE A 126 6.27 -0.20 -7.32
CA ILE A 126 7.41 0.37 -6.60
C ILE A 126 7.07 1.79 -6.19
N GLU A 127 7.25 2.11 -4.94
CA GLU A 127 6.90 3.42 -4.38
C GLU A 127 7.92 3.90 -3.35
N THR A 128 7.91 5.17 -3.03
CA THR A 128 8.84 5.75 -2.04
C THR A 128 8.20 5.96 -0.68
N ASP A 129 6.91 6.24 -0.64
CA ASP A 129 6.20 6.76 0.54
C ASP A 129 6.84 8.04 1.11
N ALA A 130 7.41 8.86 0.22
CA ALA A 130 8.02 10.13 0.62
C ALA A 130 6.99 11.07 1.30
N PRO A 131 7.37 11.74 2.38
CA PRO A 131 8.72 11.98 2.93
C PRO A 131 9.24 10.91 3.89
N TYR A 132 8.53 9.81 4.06
CA TYR A 132 8.84 8.70 4.96
C TYR A 132 9.71 7.63 4.29
N LEU A 133 10.09 6.60 5.05
CA LEU A 133 10.69 5.35 4.58
C LEU A 133 11.95 5.52 3.71
N ILE A 134 12.88 6.39 4.13
CA ILE A 134 14.18 6.54 3.48
C ILE A 134 14.85 5.15 3.40
N PRO A 135 15.29 4.70 2.20
CA PRO A 135 16.08 3.48 2.08
C PRO A 135 17.33 3.53 2.95
N ARG A 136 17.48 2.58 3.87
CA ARG A 136 18.59 2.63 4.85
C ARG A 136 19.95 2.29 4.27
N ASN A 137 19.98 1.53 3.19
CA ASN A 137 21.20 1.13 2.48
C ASN A 137 21.69 2.16 1.44
N LEU A 138 21.15 3.38 1.46
CA LEU A 138 21.68 4.47 0.64
C LEU A 138 23.13 4.79 1.02
N LYS A 139 24.01 4.94 0.01
CA LYS A 139 25.43 5.30 0.20
C LYS A 139 25.61 6.72 0.74
N SER A 140 24.69 7.61 0.43
CA SER A 140 24.71 9.00 0.89
C SER A 140 23.49 9.29 1.76
N LYS A 141 23.69 10.01 2.87
CA LYS A 141 22.57 10.45 3.69
C LYS A 141 21.72 11.48 2.93
N THR A 142 20.42 11.33 2.97
CA THR A 142 19.51 12.33 2.44
C THR A 142 19.57 13.62 3.25
N LYS A 143 19.46 14.75 2.57
CA LYS A 143 19.42 16.06 3.23
C LYS A 143 18.20 16.12 4.17
N HIS A 144 18.41 16.52 5.41
CA HIS A 144 17.36 16.62 6.45
C HIS A 144 16.65 15.32 6.85
N ASN A 145 17.17 14.14 6.53
CA ASN A 145 16.52 12.86 6.82
C ASN A 145 15.08 12.73 6.24
N ILE A 146 14.85 13.34 5.08
CA ILE A 146 13.59 13.31 4.36
C ILE A 146 13.76 12.41 3.13
N ASN A 147 12.82 11.49 2.92
CA ASN A 147 12.75 10.70 1.69
C ASN A 147 12.21 11.56 0.54
N THR A 148 12.59 11.22 -0.68
CA THR A 148 12.14 11.92 -1.89
C THR A 148 11.87 10.91 -3.01
N PRO A 149 11.04 11.23 -4.01
CA PRO A 149 10.82 10.38 -5.19
C PRO A 149 12.11 10.04 -5.95
N MET A 150 13.19 10.81 -5.79
CA MET A 150 14.52 10.53 -6.39
C MET A 150 15.11 9.19 -5.92
N ASN A 151 14.65 8.64 -4.80
CA ASN A 151 15.10 7.36 -4.28
C ASN A 151 14.39 6.15 -4.92
N LEU A 152 13.39 6.36 -5.78
CA LEU A 152 12.65 5.29 -6.44
C LEU A 152 13.56 4.34 -7.26
N PRO A 153 14.53 4.83 -8.06
CA PRO A 153 15.46 3.95 -8.78
C PRO A 153 16.28 3.04 -7.86
N HIS A 154 16.70 3.54 -6.69
CA HIS A 154 17.44 2.76 -5.71
C HIS A 154 16.60 1.61 -5.12
N ILE A 155 15.32 1.88 -4.83
CA ILE A 155 14.37 0.86 -4.36
C ILE A 155 14.14 -0.18 -5.46
N ALA A 156 13.95 0.26 -6.71
CA ALA A 156 13.78 -0.62 -7.86
C ALA A 156 15.00 -1.55 -8.06
N GLU A 157 16.21 -1.01 -8.02
CA GLU A 157 17.44 -1.77 -8.12
C GLU A 157 17.57 -2.81 -7.00
N HIS A 158 17.25 -2.43 -5.75
CA HIS A 158 17.26 -3.36 -4.63
C HIS A 158 16.28 -4.52 -4.85
N ILE A 159 15.04 -4.23 -5.27
CA ILE A 159 14.02 -5.24 -5.54
C ILE A 159 14.48 -6.17 -6.68
N ALA A 160 14.99 -5.61 -7.77
CA ALA A 160 15.49 -6.39 -8.92
C ALA A 160 16.62 -7.35 -8.49
N ASN A 161 17.59 -6.84 -7.70
CA ASN A 161 18.68 -7.67 -7.17
C ASN A 161 18.18 -8.82 -6.28
N VAL A 162 17.22 -8.57 -5.39
CA VAL A 162 16.64 -9.61 -4.51
C VAL A 162 15.85 -10.64 -5.31
N ARG A 163 15.18 -10.23 -6.38
CA ARG A 163 14.41 -11.12 -7.27
C ARG A 163 15.27 -11.84 -8.30
N GLY A 164 16.54 -11.44 -8.49
CA GLY A 164 17.40 -11.95 -9.54
C GLY A 164 16.94 -11.53 -10.95
N GLU A 165 16.36 -10.36 -11.07
CA GLU A 165 15.85 -9.75 -12.30
C GLU A 165 16.76 -8.57 -12.74
N ASN A 166 16.80 -8.29 -14.05
CA ASN A 166 17.50 -7.14 -14.63
C ASN A 166 16.55 -5.99 -14.91
#